data_37831ccc011e9d7af45b31cbbe8f74ed
#
_entry.id   37831ccc011e9d7af45b31cbbe8f74ed
#
_cell.length_a   1.000
_cell.length_b   1.000
_cell.length_c   1.000
_cell.angle_alpha   90.00
_cell.angle_beta   90.00
_cell.angle_gamma   90.00
#
_symmetry.space_group_name_H-M   'P 1'
#
loop_
_entity.id
_entity.type
_entity.pdbx_description
1 polymer ?
#
loop_
_entity_poly.entity_id
_entity_poly.type
_entity_poly.pdbx_seq_one_letter_code
_entity_poly.pdbx_strand_id
1 'polypeptide(L)'
;MKEFKLLITSDNEDLNQKAIQLSKKIKLPFAGLLADLKKNYENHEDIFLLVVSEDLIYLKKGLTLTSKPIYCDFYKWSKENKRSNLVRSMRGLTHPGVIIDATAGLGRDALILSSLVERVILIEIVPLVSALLEDGLKNSRKLLPYLSSTQVICCDSKKYLLNLKTKPDAIYLDPMFEKMGKSKAKREIQALRDLTIQSNEEELLEVALKTAKDRVVVKRHKKIKSLSGLKPTFSLTGRVVRYDVYSIS
;
A
#
# COMPACT_ATOMS: atom_id res chain seq x y z
N MET A 1 -21.78 4.79 -12.46
CA MET A 1 -20.68 4.74 -11.45
C MET A 1 -20.86 5.95 -10.56
N LYS A 2 -20.73 5.79 -9.21
CA LYS A 2 -20.72 6.95 -8.32
C LYS A 2 -19.42 7.72 -8.53
N GLU A 3 -19.52 9.00 -8.84
CA GLU A 3 -18.36 9.87 -9.01
C GLU A 3 -17.89 10.32 -7.62
N PHE A 4 -16.72 9.88 -7.19
CA PHE A 4 -16.12 10.29 -5.92
C PHE A 4 -15.27 11.54 -6.12
N LYS A 5 -15.41 12.50 -5.24
CA LYS A 5 -14.56 13.67 -5.19
C LYS A 5 -13.39 13.44 -4.24
N LEU A 6 -12.17 13.62 -4.73
CA LEU A 6 -10.94 13.49 -3.94
C LEU A 6 -10.38 14.88 -3.66
N LEU A 7 -10.24 15.24 -2.39
CA LEU A 7 -9.77 16.56 -1.97
C LEU A 7 -8.70 16.45 -0.90
N ILE A 8 -7.84 17.48 -0.83
CA ILE A 8 -6.89 17.67 0.26
C ILE A 8 -7.37 18.82 1.11
N THR A 9 -7.23 18.66 2.43
CA THR A 9 -7.61 19.68 3.42
C THR A 9 -6.61 19.66 4.56
N SER A 10 -6.63 20.70 5.39
CA SER A 10 -5.82 20.83 6.61
C SER A 10 -6.71 20.95 7.83
N ASP A 11 -6.23 20.50 9.00
CA ASP A 11 -6.95 20.63 10.26
C ASP A 11 -6.91 22.08 10.80
N ASN A 12 -5.85 22.83 10.50
CA ASN A 12 -5.68 24.22 10.92
C ASN A 12 -4.93 25.03 9.84
N GLU A 13 -4.91 26.36 9.99
CA GLU A 13 -4.31 27.29 9.03
C GLU A 13 -2.80 27.15 8.89
N ASP A 14 -2.08 26.82 9.96
CA ASP A 14 -0.62 26.67 9.96
C ASP A 14 -0.18 25.50 9.05
N LEU A 15 -1.06 24.53 8.81
CA LEU A 15 -0.83 23.38 7.94
C LEU A 15 -1.21 23.60 6.48
N ASN A 16 -1.80 24.75 6.14
CA ASN A 16 -2.22 25.05 4.76
C ASN A 16 -1.07 24.94 3.77
N GLN A 17 0.11 25.45 4.09
CA GLN A 17 1.27 25.36 3.20
C GLN A 17 1.71 23.91 2.96
N LYS A 18 1.72 23.07 4.00
CA LYS A 18 2.00 21.63 3.89
C LYS A 18 0.96 20.91 3.02
N ALA A 19 -0.33 21.25 3.22
CA ALA A 19 -1.44 20.69 2.44
C ALA A 19 -1.38 21.11 0.97
N ILE A 20 -1.05 22.38 0.67
CA ILE A 20 -0.86 22.91 -0.68
C ILE A 20 0.34 22.23 -1.39
N GLN A 21 1.45 22.03 -0.69
CA GLN A 21 2.60 21.30 -1.25
C GLN A 21 2.23 19.85 -1.60
N LEU A 22 1.50 19.17 -0.71
CA LEU A 22 1.00 17.83 -0.96
C LEU A 22 0.03 17.80 -2.15
N SER A 23 -0.88 18.77 -2.23
CA SER A 23 -1.82 18.96 -3.33
C SER A 23 -1.11 19.01 -4.68
N LYS A 24 -0.05 19.82 -4.79
CA LYS A 24 0.79 19.90 -5.99
C LYS A 24 1.50 18.58 -6.30
N LYS A 25 2.06 17.92 -5.27
CA LYS A 25 2.79 16.66 -5.41
C LYS A 25 1.91 15.55 -5.98
N ILE A 26 0.70 15.38 -5.44
CA ILE A 26 -0.19 14.28 -5.83
C ILE A 26 -1.29 14.68 -6.82
N LYS A 27 -1.27 15.95 -7.28
CA LYS A 27 -2.20 16.51 -8.27
C LYS A 27 -3.68 16.39 -7.89
N LEU A 28 -3.98 16.61 -6.61
CA LEU A 28 -5.34 16.68 -6.10
C LEU A 28 -5.64 18.11 -5.59
N PRO A 29 -6.88 18.62 -5.72
CA PRO A 29 -7.21 19.97 -5.32
C PRO A 29 -7.15 20.15 -3.80
N PHE A 30 -6.57 21.26 -3.35
CA PHE A 30 -6.66 21.72 -1.97
C PHE A 30 -7.97 22.47 -1.78
N ALA A 31 -8.74 22.10 -0.77
CA ALA A 31 -10.09 22.60 -0.53
C ALA A 31 -10.22 23.49 0.73
N GLY A 32 -9.08 23.94 1.31
CA GLY A 32 -9.09 24.76 2.50
C GLY A 32 -9.18 23.97 3.81
N LEU A 33 -9.71 24.59 4.84
CA LEU A 33 -9.80 24.00 6.18
C LEU A 33 -10.90 22.94 6.28
N LEU A 34 -10.63 21.87 7.00
CA LEU A 34 -11.61 20.82 7.27
C LEU A 34 -12.86 21.35 7.98
N ALA A 35 -12.69 22.33 8.88
CA ALA A 35 -13.78 22.95 9.60
C ALA A 35 -14.76 23.67 8.67
N ASP A 36 -14.26 24.37 7.65
CA ASP A 36 -15.08 25.11 6.68
C ASP A 36 -15.79 24.17 5.70
N LEU A 37 -15.11 23.07 5.31
CA LEU A 37 -15.75 22.04 4.49
C LEU A 37 -16.94 21.41 5.20
N LYS A 38 -16.86 21.18 6.51
CA LYS A 38 -17.97 20.65 7.30
C LYS A 38 -19.18 21.57 7.32
N LYS A 39 -18.99 22.88 7.32
CA LYS A 39 -20.09 23.87 7.27
C LYS A 39 -20.78 23.90 5.90
N ASN A 40 -20.00 23.73 4.83
CA ASN A 40 -20.47 23.93 3.45
C ASN A 40 -20.98 22.65 2.77
N TYR A 41 -20.69 21.46 3.31
CA TYR A 41 -20.92 20.16 2.67
C TYR A 41 -21.53 19.13 3.64
N GLU A 42 -22.60 19.46 4.35
CA GLU A 42 -23.16 18.65 5.45
C GLU A 42 -23.56 17.22 5.11
N ASN A 43 -23.72 16.82 3.83
CA ASN A 43 -24.27 15.50 3.47
C ASN A 43 -23.58 14.76 2.32
N HIS A 44 -22.29 15.04 2.04
CA HIS A 44 -21.61 14.36 0.94
C HIS A 44 -20.88 13.09 1.39
N GLU A 45 -21.54 11.92 1.26
CA GLU A 45 -20.93 10.60 1.49
C GLU A 45 -19.89 10.21 0.39
N ASP A 46 -19.94 10.87 -0.76
CA ASP A 46 -19.12 10.54 -1.92
C ASP A 46 -17.84 11.39 -2.03
N ILE A 47 -17.36 11.94 -0.90
CA ILE A 47 -16.10 12.67 -0.82
C ILE A 47 -15.07 11.87 -0.05
N PHE A 48 -13.85 11.79 -0.59
CA PHE A 48 -12.66 11.34 0.15
C PHE A 48 -11.77 12.55 0.43
N LEU A 49 -11.44 12.75 1.70
CA LEU A 49 -10.57 13.83 2.18
C LEU A 49 -9.25 13.26 2.65
N LEU A 50 -8.15 13.71 2.05
CA LEU A 50 -6.84 13.55 2.63
C LEU A 50 -6.57 14.73 3.53
N VAL A 51 -6.59 14.49 4.83
CA VAL A 51 -6.46 15.52 5.86
C VAL A 51 -5.02 15.58 6.33
N VAL A 52 -4.42 16.77 6.24
CA VAL A 52 -3.12 17.06 6.82
C VAL A 52 -3.33 17.59 8.22
N SER A 53 -2.88 16.83 9.23
CA SER A 53 -2.89 17.23 10.63
C SER A 53 -1.47 17.45 11.15
N GLU A 54 -1.34 17.87 12.39
CA GLU A 54 -0.04 18.14 13.02
C GLU A 54 0.81 16.88 13.07
N ASP A 55 0.25 15.79 13.56
CA ASP A 55 0.97 14.54 13.81
C ASP A 55 1.02 13.59 12.61
N LEU A 56 0.00 13.58 11.75
CA LEU A 56 -0.14 12.60 10.69
C LEU A 56 -1.02 13.07 9.53
N ILE A 57 -0.92 12.35 8.42
CA ILE A 57 -1.86 12.47 7.30
C ILE A 57 -2.84 11.30 7.37
N TYR A 58 -4.13 11.57 7.24
CA TYR A 58 -5.16 10.53 7.25
C TYR A 58 -6.22 10.72 6.17
N LEU A 59 -6.77 9.59 5.72
CA LEU A 59 -7.89 9.57 4.79
C LEU A 59 -9.20 9.49 5.57
N LYS A 60 -10.15 10.32 5.19
CA LYS A 60 -11.52 10.31 5.71
C LYS A 60 -12.51 10.20 4.55
N LYS A 61 -13.49 9.31 4.66
CA LYS A 61 -14.63 9.24 3.75
C LYS A 61 -15.79 10.03 4.31
N GLY A 62 -16.29 10.99 3.52
CA GLY A 62 -17.34 11.89 3.95
C GLY A 62 -16.93 12.86 5.05
N LEU A 63 -17.85 13.74 5.41
CA LEU A 63 -17.65 14.77 6.44
C LEU A 63 -18.26 14.39 7.79
N THR A 64 -18.93 13.25 7.86
CA THR A 64 -19.60 12.80 9.09
C THR A 64 -18.61 12.39 10.17
N LEU A 65 -18.95 12.62 11.43
CA LEU A 65 -18.14 12.25 12.60
C LEU A 65 -17.94 10.74 12.76
N THR A 66 -18.80 9.93 12.12
CA THR A 66 -18.82 8.47 12.29
C THR A 66 -17.79 7.73 11.44
N SER A 67 -17.18 8.37 10.43
CA SER A 67 -16.14 7.74 9.62
C SER A 67 -14.80 7.74 10.35
N LYS A 68 -14.30 6.54 10.67
CA LYS A 68 -12.98 6.39 11.28
C LYS A 68 -11.88 6.80 10.29
N PRO A 69 -10.88 7.58 10.71
CA PRO A 69 -9.75 7.93 9.87
C PRO A 69 -8.94 6.67 9.49
N ILE A 70 -8.40 6.67 8.26
CA ILE A 70 -7.51 5.64 7.76
C ILE A 70 -6.12 6.25 7.63
N TYR A 71 -5.14 5.69 8.31
CA TYR A 71 -3.74 6.10 8.28
C TYR A 71 -2.83 4.90 8.50
N CYS A 72 -1.54 5.07 8.25
CA CYS A 72 -0.55 4.03 8.42
C CYS A 72 0.11 4.15 9.80
N ASP A 73 -0.23 3.22 10.71
CA ASP A 73 0.34 3.16 12.07
C ASP A 73 1.28 1.96 12.20
N PHE A 74 2.48 2.10 11.65
CA PHE A 74 3.49 1.04 11.64
C PHE A 74 3.91 0.63 13.06
N TYR A 75 3.98 1.58 14.00
CA TYR A 75 4.35 1.28 15.37
C TYR A 75 3.32 0.40 16.07
N LYS A 76 2.03 0.70 15.92
CA LYS A 76 0.96 -0.14 16.43
C LYS A 76 0.99 -1.52 15.77
N TRP A 77 1.10 -1.56 14.45
CA TRP A 77 1.11 -2.82 13.71
C TRP A 77 2.34 -3.69 14.03
N SER A 78 3.49 -3.11 14.37
CA SER A 78 4.68 -3.87 14.78
C SER A 78 4.44 -4.69 16.05
N LYS A 79 3.58 -4.21 16.96
CA LYS A 79 3.19 -4.93 18.18
C LYS A 79 2.22 -6.08 17.92
N GLU A 80 1.47 -6.03 16.81
CA GLU A 80 0.50 -7.04 16.42
C GLU A 80 1.12 -8.19 15.60
N ASN A 81 2.31 -8.00 15.04
CA ASN A 81 2.93 -8.93 14.10
C ASN A 81 3.57 -10.12 14.82
N LYS A 82 3.03 -11.30 14.52
CA LYS A 82 3.61 -12.61 14.89
C LYS A 82 4.35 -13.19 13.68
N ARG A 83 5.24 -14.17 13.92
CA ARG A 83 5.91 -14.94 12.87
C ARG A 83 4.88 -15.44 11.86
N SER A 84 4.99 -15.00 10.62
CA SER A 84 4.02 -15.29 9.56
C SER A 84 4.61 -16.21 8.49
N ASN A 85 3.73 -16.83 7.70
CA ASN A 85 4.14 -17.56 6.50
C ASN A 85 4.83 -16.66 5.46
N LEU A 86 4.65 -15.33 5.53
CA LEU A 86 5.40 -14.38 4.71
C LEU A 86 6.90 -14.45 5.02
N VAL A 87 7.29 -14.47 6.32
CA VAL A 87 8.70 -14.67 6.72
C VAL A 87 9.25 -15.97 6.13
N ARG A 88 8.47 -17.06 6.22
CA ARG A 88 8.89 -18.37 5.70
C ARG A 88 9.02 -18.38 4.18
N SER A 89 8.16 -17.65 3.45
CA SER A 89 8.19 -17.57 1.98
C SER A 89 9.41 -16.80 1.47
N MET A 90 10.01 -15.96 2.32
CA MET A 90 11.21 -15.17 2.01
C MET A 90 12.52 -15.79 2.52
N ARG A 91 12.46 -16.94 3.23
CA ARG A 91 13.68 -17.61 3.75
C ARG A 91 14.58 -18.11 2.63
N GLY A 92 15.90 -18.04 2.86
CA GLY A 92 16.91 -18.55 1.92
C GLY A 92 17.14 -17.61 0.74
N LEU A 93 16.76 -16.35 0.83
CA LEU A 93 17.32 -15.31 -0.03
C LEU A 93 18.83 -15.27 0.23
N THR A 94 19.63 -15.38 -0.82
CA THR A 94 21.07 -15.63 -0.74
C THR A 94 21.90 -14.44 -0.24
N HIS A 95 21.32 -13.24 -0.26
CA HIS A 95 21.93 -12.01 0.22
C HIS A 95 20.89 -11.12 0.91
N PRO A 96 21.31 -10.32 1.91
CA PRO A 96 20.49 -9.22 2.40
C PRO A 96 20.28 -8.22 1.25
N GLY A 97 19.25 -8.40 0.49
CA GLY A 97 19.12 -7.74 -0.78
C GLY A 97 17.98 -6.76 -0.81
N VAL A 98 17.39 -6.66 -1.99
CA VAL A 98 16.27 -5.78 -2.29
C VAL A 98 15.01 -6.60 -2.46
N ILE A 99 13.96 -6.27 -1.70
CA ILE A 99 12.60 -6.76 -1.97
C ILE A 99 11.77 -5.61 -2.53
N ILE A 100 11.01 -5.89 -3.59
CA ILE A 100 10.00 -4.96 -4.10
C ILE A 100 8.62 -5.50 -3.71
N ASP A 101 7.86 -4.71 -2.93
CA ASP A 101 6.43 -4.91 -2.78
C ASP A 101 5.74 -4.12 -3.89
N ALA A 102 5.28 -4.82 -4.91
CA ALA A 102 4.67 -4.21 -6.09
C ALA A 102 3.17 -3.89 -5.91
N THR A 103 2.62 -4.07 -4.71
CA THR A 103 1.20 -3.85 -4.37
C THR A 103 1.03 -3.29 -2.97
N ALA A 104 1.87 -2.33 -2.60
CA ALA A 104 2.13 -1.93 -1.22
C ALA A 104 0.89 -1.55 -0.38
N GLY A 105 -0.10 -0.86 -0.96
CA GLY A 105 -1.29 -0.41 -0.24
C GLY A 105 -0.92 0.45 0.97
N LEU A 106 -1.45 0.09 2.14
CA LEU A 106 -1.11 0.77 3.41
C LEU A 106 0.20 0.26 4.05
N GLY A 107 0.89 -0.71 3.43
CA GLY A 107 2.20 -1.16 3.89
C GLY A 107 2.22 -2.09 5.10
N ARG A 108 1.12 -2.80 5.41
CA ARG A 108 1.13 -3.74 6.55
C ARG A 108 2.18 -4.84 6.43
N ASP A 109 2.32 -5.41 5.23
CA ASP A 109 3.31 -6.45 4.98
C ASP A 109 4.73 -5.88 4.87
N ALA A 110 4.88 -4.58 4.59
CA ALA A 110 6.15 -3.88 4.56
C ALA A 110 6.93 -3.98 5.88
N LEU A 111 6.24 -3.99 7.05
CA LEU A 111 6.87 -4.22 8.35
C LEU A 111 7.65 -5.52 8.41
N ILE A 112 7.06 -6.59 7.84
CA ILE A 112 7.69 -7.90 7.83
C ILE A 112 8.83 -7.90 6.81
N LEU A 113 8.59 -7.43 5.60
CA LEU A 113 9.58 -7.41 4.53
C LEU A 113 10.82 -6.59 4.94
N SER A 114 10.62 -5.40 5.54
CA SER A 114 11.72 -4.53 5.96
C SER A 114 12.54 -5.09 7.11
N SER A 115 12.02 -6.05 7.87
CA SER A 115 12.78 -6.74 8.91
C SER A 115 13.64 -7.90 8.39
N LEU A 116 13.52 -8.25 7.12
CA LEU A 116 14.18 -9.42 6.53
C LEU A 116 15.37 -9.06 5.63
N VAL A 117 15.41 -7.85 5.10
CA VAL A 117 16.38 -7.42 4.08
C VAL A 117 16.86 -6.00 4.32
N GLU A 118 17.95 -5.62 3.65
CA GLU A 118 18.53 -4.28 3.81
C GLU A 118 17.64 -3.19 3.20
N ARG A 119 16.94 -3.48 2.09
CA ARG A 119 16.16 -2.48 1.38
C ARG A 119 14.82 -3.01 0.90
N VAL A 120 13.77 -2.26 1.14
CA VAL A 120 12.45 -2.54 0.59
C VAL A 120 11.96 -1.35 -0.22
N ILE A 121 11.45 -1.63 -1.42
CA ILE A 121 10.80 -0.66 -2.28
C ILE A 121 9.31 -1.00 -2.32
N LEU A 122 8.49 -0.04 -1.91
CA LEU A 122 7.04 -0.14 -1.87
C LEU A 122 6.46 0.62 -3.06
N ILE A 123 5.77 -0.06 -3.94
CA ILE A 123 5.14 0.58 -5.09
C ILE A 123 3.63 0.65 -4.85
N GLU A 124 3.11 1.87 -4.93
CA GLU A 124 1.68 2.12 -4.83
C GLU A 124 1.26 3.07 -5.95
N ILE A 125 0.26 2.68 -6.71
CA ILE A 125 -0.17 3.40 -7.90
C ILE A 125 -1.14 4.55 -7.57
N VAL A 126 -1.89 4.46 -6.46
CA VAL A 126 -2.82 5.51 -6.02
C VAL A 126 -2.07 6.59 -5.27
N PRO A 127 -1.94 7.83 -5.80
CA PRO A 127 -1.13 8.88 -5.18
C PRO A 127 -1.54 9.20 -3.74
N LEU A 128 -2.83 9.14 -3.44
CA LEU A 128 -3.37 9.39 -2.11
C LEU A 128 -2.95 8.30 -1.10
N VAL A 129 -2.98 7.01 -1.52
CA VAL A 129 -2.53 5.89 -0.68
C VAL A 129 -1.02 5.93 -0.50
N SER A 130 -0.27 6.28 -1.55
CA SER A 130 1.18 6.50 -1.49
C SER A 130 1.54 7.59 -0.49
N ALA A 131 0.78 8.70 -0.44
CA ALA A 131 1.02 9.78 0.52
C ALA A 131 0.78 9.33 1.98
N LEU A 132 -0.26 8.53 2.25
CA LEU A 132 -0.51 7.93 3.56
C LEU A 132 0.65 7.01 3.98
N LEU A 133 1.13 6.21 3.03
CA LEU A 133 2.21 5.26 3.26
C LEU A 133 3.54 5.97 3.56
N GLU A 134 3.88 7.02 2.80
CA GLU A 134 5.06 7.85 3.03
C GLU A 134 5.03 8.53 4.41
N ASP A 135 3.88 9.11 4.79
CA ASP A 135 3.71 9.77 6.08
C ASP A 135 3.86 8.78 7.24
N GLY A 136 3.19 7.64 7.17
CA GLY A 136 3.30 6.61 8.19
C GLY A 136 4.72 6.06 8.37
N LEU A 137 5.47 5.85 7.27
CA LEU A 137 6.88 5.48 7.34
C LEU A 137 7.72 6.56 8.01
N LYS A 138 7.56 7.83 7.59
CA LYS A 138 8.28 8.95 8.16
C LYS A 138 8.10 9.03 9.68
N ASN A 139 6.86 8.91 10.14
CA ASN A 139 6.51 9.04 11.56
C ASN A 139 7.01 7.84 12.39
N SER A 140 7.19 6.68 11.77
CA SER A 140 7.56 5.45 12.48
C SER A 140 9.06 5.15 12.49
N ARG A 141 9.87 5.77 11.64
CA ARG A 141 11.32 5.46 11.50
C ARG A 141 12.13 5.60 12.77
N LYS A 142 11.82 6.58 13.62
CA LYS A 142 12.50 6.77 14.91
C LYS A 142 12.28 5.61 15.86
N LEU A 143 11.10 5.01 15.86
CA LEU A 143 10.71 3.91 16.73
C LEU A 143 11.03 2.54 16.12
N LEU A 144 11.12 2.46 14.80
CA LEU A 144 11.37 1.25 14.02
C LEU A 144 12.51 1.51 13.01
N PRO A 145 13.79 1.49 13.47
CA PRO A 145 14.95 1.83 12.63
C PRO A 145 15.09 0.99 11.36
N TYR A 146 14.63 -0.25 11.35
CA TYR A 146 14.65 -1.13 10.16
C TYR A 146 13.77 -0.62 9.01
N LEU A 147 12.88 0.34 9.26
CA LEU A 147 12.12 1.01 8.20
C LEU A 147 12.90 2.13 7.50
N SER A 148 14.10 2.46 7.96
CA SER A 148 14.88 3.58 7.40
C SER A 148 15.29 3.35 5.95
N SER A 149 15.51 2.10 5.54
CA SER A 149 15.84 1.72 4.16
C SER A 149 14.61 1.39 3.31
N THR A 150 13.39 1.65 3.82
CA THR A 150 12.15 1.45 3.09
C THR A 150 11.80 2.71 2.32
N GLN A 151 11.56 2.58 1.01
CA GLN A 151 11.20 3.66 0.10
C GLN A 151 9.82 3.44 -0.48
N VAL A 152 9.05 4.52 -0.67
CA VAL A 152 7.77 4.49 -1.39
C VAL A 152 7.97 5.12 -2.76
N ILE A 153 7.41 4.50 -3.78
CA ILE A 153 7.39 5.02 -5.15
C ILE A 153 5.95 5.00 -5.64
N CYS A 154 5.44 6.18 -5.98
CA CYS A 154 4.10 6.35 -6.52
C CYS A 154 4.13 6.18 -8.04
N CYS A 155 3.87 4.96 -8.53
CA CYS A 155 3.80 4.68 -9.97
C CYS A 155 3.11 3.34 -10.26
N ASP A 156 2.91 3.06 -11.53
CA ASP A 156 2.49 1.75 -12.02
C ASP A 156 3.61 0.73 -11.83
N SER A 157 3.32 -0.37 -11.11
CA SER A 157 4.30 -1.40 -10.76
C SER A 157 4.86 -2.13 -11.99
N LYS A 158 4.02 -2.42 -12.99
CA LYS A 158 4.46 -3.07 -14.21
C LYS A 158 5.47 -2.19 -14.95
N LYS A 159 5.16 -0.90 -15.11
CA LYS A 159 6.08 0.06 -15.73
C LYS A 159 7.38 0.19 -14.93
N TYR A 160 7.30 0.22 -13.61
CA TYR A 160 8.49 0.30 -12.76
C TYR A 160 9.38 -0.93 -12.94
N LEU A 161 8.81 -2.13 -12.84
CA LEU A 161 9.55 -3.38 -12.97
C LEU A 161 10.22 -3.55 -14.34
N LEU A 162 9.54 -3.16 -15.43
CA LEU A 162 10.10 -3.21 -16.79
C LEU A 162 11.29 -2.28 -17.00
N ASN A 163 11.41 -1.20 -16.21
CA ASN A 163 12.48 -0.22 -16.31
C ASN A 163 13.60 -0.41 -15.27
N LEU A 164 13.61 -1.53 -14.53
CA LEU A 164 14.66 -1.81 -13.56
C LEU A 164 16.01 -2.06 -14.24
N LYS A 165 17.03 -1.36 -13.73
CA LYS A 165 18.43 -1.61 -14.15
C LYS A 165 19.05 -2.83 -13.47
N THR A 166 18.60 -3.14 -12.26
CA THR A 166 19.10 -4.26 -11.45
C THR A 166 17.91 -5.06 -10.94
N LYS A 167 17.96 -6.37 -11.07
CA LYS A 167 16.92 -7.26 -10.59
C LYS A 167 16.88 -7.28 -9.06
N PRO A 168 15.72 -7.12 -8.41
CA PRO A 168 15.57 -7.35 -6.98
C PRO A 168 15.69 -8.84 -6.65
N ASP A 169 16.07 -9.17 -5.43
CA ASP A 169 16.18 -10.57 -5.00
C ASP A 169 14.81 -11.23 -4.93
N ALA A 170 13.78 -10.49 -4.48
CA ALA A 170 12.42 -10.97 -4.54
C ALA A 170 11.41 -9.87 -4.88
N ILE A 171 10.29 -10.28 -5.47
CA ILE A 171 9.12 -9.43 -5.69
C ILE A 171 7.95 -10.02 -4.93
N TYR A 172 7.27 -9.18 -4.17
CA TYR A 172 6.08 -9.50 -3.40
C TYR A 172 4.83 -8.89 -4.05
N LEU A 173 3.77 -9.69 -4.17
CA LEU A 173 2.48 -9.29 -4.68
C LEU A 173 1.37 -9.65 -3.66
N ASP A 174 0.57 -8.69 -3.24
CA ASP A 174 -0.69 -8.90 -2.49
C ASP A 174 -1.85 -8.29 -3.28
N PRO A 175 -2.21 -8.88 -4.45
CA PRO A 175 -3.31 -8.39 -5.24
C PRO A 175 -4.60 -8.41 -4.42
N MET A 176 -5.38 -7.33 -4.50
CA MET A 176 -6.61 -7.20 -3.72
C MET A 176 -7.72 -8.05 -4.32
N PHE A 177 -8.21 -9.03 -3.56
CA PHE A 177 -9.30 -9.91 -4.00
C PHE A 177 -10.65 -9.21 -3.89
N GLU A 178 -11.40 -9.16 -4.98
CA GLU A 178 -12.66 -8.43 -5.12
C GLU A 178 -13.74 -8.70 -4.05
N LYS A 179 -13.72 -9.78 -3.30
CA LYS A 179 -14.86 -10.18 -2.47
C LYS A 179 -14.58 -10.51 -1.01
N MET A 180 -13.37 -10.36 -0.48
CA MET A 180 -13.05 -10.93 0.83
C MET A 180 -12.43 -9.99 1.87
N GLY A 181 -12.35 -8.71 1.62
CA GLY A 181 -11.91 -7.73 2.61
C GLY A 181 -13.01 -7.37 3.60
N LYS A 182 -12.98 -7.92 4.83
CA LYS A 182 -13.96 -7.58 5.87
C LYS A 182 -13.73 -6.21 6.51
N SER A 183 -12.54 -5.61 6.41
CA SER A 183 -12.28 -4.31 7.05
C SER A 183 -12.78 -3.15 6.19
N LYS A 184 -13.39 -2.15 6.84
CA LYS A 184 -13.91 -0.93 6.19
C LYS A 184 -12.79 -0.21 5.42
N ALA A 185 -11.59 -0.06 6.02
CA ALA A 185 -10.43 0.56 5.40
C ALA A 185 -9.99 -0.11 4.08
N LYS A 186 -9.97 -1.46 4.03
CA LYS A 186 -9.64 -2.18 2.79
C LYS A 186 -10.66 -1.94 1.69
N ARG A 187 -11.95 -1.87 2.01
CA ARG A 187 -13.01 -1.59 1.03
C ARG A 187 -12.94 -0.16 0.49
N GLU A 188 -12.61 0.81 1.34
CA GLU A 188 -12.47 2.21 0.93
C GLU A 188 -11.25 2.42 0.01
N ILE A 189 -10.12 1.76 0.30
CA ILE A 189 -8.94 1.77 -0.58
C ILE A 189 -9.20 1.02 -1.88
N GLN A 190 -9.94 -0.10 -1.82
CA GLN A 190 -10.33 -0.79 -3.04
C GLN A 190 -11.20 0.11 -3.92
N ALA A 191 -12.20 0.79 -3.34
CA ALA A 191 -13.02 1.74 -4.10
C ALA A 191 -12.19 2.86 -4.76
N LEU A 192 -11.13 3.34 -4.09
CA LEU A 192 -10.20 4.31 -4.68
C LEU A 192 -9.38 3.72 -5.83
N ARG A 193 -8.95 2.47 -5.72
CA ARG A 193 -8.24 1.76 -6.80
C ARG A 193 -9.14 1.51 -8.00
N ASP A 194 -10.35 1.04 -7.77
CA ASP A 194 -11.33 0.75 -8.83
C ASP A 194 -11.69 2.00 -9.65
N LEU A 195 -11.58 3.18 -9.04
CA LEU A 195 -11.80 4.47 -9.74
C LEU A 195 -10.60 4.91 -10.58
N THR A 196 -9.41 4.44 -10.24
CA THR A 196 -8.17 4.99 -10.81
C THR A 196 -7.49 4.06 -11.80
N ILE A 197 -7.75 2.72 -11.76
CA ILE A 197 -6.91 1.77 -12.49
C ILE A 197 -7.65 0.47 -12.81
N GLN A 198 -7.55 0.06 -14.07
CA GLN A 198 -7.67 -1.33 -14.47
C GLN A 198 -6.29 -2.00 -14.33
N SER A 199 -5.99 -2.59 -13.18
CA SER A 199 -4.75 -3.35 -13.00
C SER A 199 -4.93 -4.77 -13.52
N ASN A 200 -4.13 -5.18 -14.50
CA ASN A 200 -4.04 -6.58 -14.89
C ASN A 200 -3.02 -7.29 -13.99
N GLU A 201 -3.51 -7.95 -12.95
CA GLU A 201 -2.68 -8.65 -11.96
C GLU A 201 -1.90 -9.82 -12.58
N GLU A 202 -2.44 -10.46 -13.62
CA GLU A 202 -1.80 -11.55 -14.34
C GLU A 202 -0.57 -11.07 -15.11
N GLU A 203 -0.70 -9.96 -15.84
CA GLU A 203 0.45 -9.32 -16.50
C GLU A 203 1.51 -8.86 -15.49
N LEU A 204 1.10 -8.36 -14.32
CA LEU A 204 2.04 -7.95 -13.28
C LEU A 204 2.85 -9.16 -12.77
N LEU A 205 2.19 -10.33 -12.58
CA LEU A 205 2.90 -11.56 -12.20
C LEU A 205 3.91 -11.97 -13.27
N GLU A 206 3.52 -11.96 -14.55
CA GLU A 206 4.43 -12.30 -15.65
C GLU A 206 5.67 -11.41 -15.70
N VAL A 207 5.48 -10.10 -15.52
CA VAL A 207 6.60 -9.14 -15.47
C VAL A 207 7.46 -9.39 -14.23
N ALA A 208 6.85 -9.64 -13.06
CA ALA A 208 7.57 -9.94 -11.84
C ALA A 208 8.45 -11.19 -11.98
N LEU A 209 7.93 -12.27 -12.60
CA LEU A 209 8.68 -13.51 -12.85
C LEU A 209 9.91 -13.30 -13.76
N LYS A 210 9.84 -12.37 -14.70
CA LYS A 210 10.96 -12.04 -15.61
C LYS A 210 12.00 -11.12 -14.94
N THR A 211 11.60 -10.35 -13.94
CA THR A 211 12.41 -9.30 -13.34
C THR A 211 12.96 -9.62 -11.96
N ALA A 212 12.40 -10.58 -11.24
CA ALA A 212 12.98 -11.06 -9.99
C ALA A 212 14.25 -11.88 -10.24
N LYS A 213 15.17 -11.89 -9.26
CA LYS A 213 16.39 -12.71 -9.28
C LYS A 213 16.17 -14.10 -8.71
N ASP A 214 15.58 -14.18 -7.50
CA ASP A 214 15.47 -15.46 -6.79
C ASP A 214 14.02 -15.98 -6.75
N ARG A 215 13.04 -15.09 -6.54
CA ARG A 215 11.63 -15.52 -6.43
C ARG A 215 10.61 -14.41 -6.57
N VAL A 216 9.39 -14.83 -6.88
CA VAL A 216 8.18 -14.04 -6.71
C VAL A 216 7.29 -14.71 -5.67
N VAL A 217 6.74 -13.92 -4.75
CA VAL A 217 5.80 -14.40 -3.73
C VAL A 217 4.46 -13.70 -3.91
N VAL A 218 3.41 -14.48 -4.10
CA VAL A 218 2.05 -13.97 -4.29
C VAL A 218 1.18 -14.38 -3.11
N LYS A 219 0.64 -13.40 -2.40
CA LYS A 219 -0.35 -13.67 -1.34
C LYS A 219 -1.72 -13.88 -1.96
N ARG A 220 -2.38 -14.96 -1.57
CA ARG A 220 -3.72 -15.33 -2.06
C ARG A 220 -4.62 -15.75 -0.91
N HIS A 221 -5.93 -15.61 -1.08
CA HIS A 221 -6.85 -16.31 -0.20
C HIS A 221 -6.75 -17.82 -0.47
N LYS A 222 -6.70 -18.66 0.58
CA LYS A 222 -6.41 -20.11 0.45
C LYS A 222 -7.38 -20.88 -0.46
N LYS A 223 -8.60 -20.37 -0.67
CA LYS A 223 -9.65 -21.01 -1.50
C LYS A 223 -9.65 -20.54 -2.97
N ILE A 224 -8.87 -19.50 -3.32
CA ILE A 224 -8.82 -18.96 -4.68
C ILE A 224 -7.68 -19.65 -5.43
N LYS A 225 -7.85 -19.93 -6.73
CA LYS A 225 -6.81 -20.49 -7.59
C LYS A 225 -5.56 -19.61 -7.64
N SER A 226 -4.42 -20.18 -8.02
CA SER A 226 -3.19 -19.42 -8.26
C SER A 226 -3.41 -18.37 -9.35
N LEU A 227 -2.68 -17.28 -9.26
CA LEU A 227 -2.79 -16.18 -10.22
C LEU A 227 -2.36 -16.71 -11.62
N SER A 228 -3.06 -16.30 -12.67
CA SER A 228 -2.87 -16.76 -14.06
C SER A 228 -2.93 -18.28 -14.25
N GLY A 229 -3.44 -19.04 -13.28
CA GLY A 229 -3.41 -20.51 -13.33
C GLY A 229 -2.01 -21.13 -13.27
N LEU A 230 -0.95 -20.34 -13.12
CA LEU A 230 0.43 -20.82 -13.01
C LEU A 230 0.62 -21.59 -11.69
N LYS A 231 1.21 -22.79 -11.81
CA LYS A 231 1.52 -23.61 -10.64
C LYS A 231 2.74 -23.02 -9.90
N PRO A 232 2.61 -22.63 -8.62
CA PRO A 232 3.76 -22.19 -7.83
C PRO A 232 4.73 -23.35 -7.58
N THR A 233 6.00 -23.03 -7.34
CA THR A 233 7.01 -24.01 -6.91
C THR A 233 6.58 -24.69 -5.61
N PHE A 234 6.07 -23.91 -4.67
CA PHE A 234 5.41 -24.38 -3.44
C PHE A 234 4.48 -23.31 -2.87
N SER A 235 3.63 -23.71 -1.94
CA SER A 235 2.72 -22.79 -1.25
C SER A 235 2.79 -22.98 0.26
N LEU A 236 2.78 -21.88 0.99
CA LEU A 236 2.73 -21.86 2.45
C LEU A 236 1.32 -21.44 2.89
N THR A 237 0.49 -22.40 3.23
CA THR A 237 -0.91 -22.16 3.56
C THR A 237 -1.08 -21.82 5.04
N GLY A 238 -1.75 -20.70 5.31
CA GLY A 238 -2.17 -20.27 6.64
C GLY A 238 -3.67 -20.51 6.87
N ARG A 239 -4.17 -19.95 7.95
CA ARG A 239 -5.59 -20.09 8.33
C ARG A 239 -6.54 -19.48 7.28
N VAL A 240 -6.23 -18.32 6.73
CA VAL A 240 -7.06 -17.54 5.81
C VAL A 240 -6.37 -17.35 4.47
N VAL A 241 -5.09 -17.03 4.49
CA VAL A 241 -4.30 -16.74 3.30
C VAL A 241 -3.22 -17.81 3.10
N ARG A 242 -2.77 -17.95 1.87
CA ARG A 242 -1.56 -18.69 1.51
C ARG A 242 -0.61 -17.78 0.77
N TYR A 243 0.66 -18.16 0.72
CA TYR A 243 1.72 -17.52 -0.04
C TYR A 243 2.18 -18.50 -1.10
N ASP A 244 1.88 -18.22 -2.35
CA ASP A 244 2.34 -18.97 -3.51
C ASP A 244 3.74 -18.48 -3.87
N VAL A 245 4.73 -19.36 -3.85
CA VAL A 245 6.14 -19.03 -4.11
C VAL A 245 6.55 -19.59 -5.45
N TYR A 246 7.06 -18.74 -6.29
CA TYR A 246 7.62 -19.06 -7.62
C TYR A 246 9.12 -18.81 -7.55
N SER A 247 9.91 -19.88 -7.48
CA SER A 247 11.38 -19.80 -7.51
C SER A 247 11.86 -19.54 -8.94
N ILE A 248 12.83 -18.65 -9.08
CA ILE A 248 13.48 -18.34 -10.36
C ILE A 248 14.78 -19.13 -10.40
N SER A 249 14.95 -19.91 -11.45
CA SER A 249 16.17 -20.71 -11.73
C SER A 249 17.15 -19.90 -12.57
#